data_438f820aef8fddf9c0fa07cd150d1660
#
_entry.id   438f820aef8fddf9c0fa07cd150d1660
#
_cell.length_a   1.000
_cell.length_b   1.000
_cell.length_c   1.000
_cell.angle_alpha   90.00
_cell.angle_beta   90.00
_cell.angle_gamma   90.00
#
_symmetry.space_group_name_H-M   'P 1'
#
loop_
_entity.id
_entity.type
_entity.pdbx_description
1 polymer ?
#
loop_
_entity_poly.entity_id
_entity_poly.type
_entity_poly.pdbx_seq_one_letter_code
_entity_poly.pdbx_strand_id
1 'polypeptide(L)'
;MSVDANVADFANVSATGRFSSVGFGSIDQNASERSLEDVFQYDIVTNVNAGQLLPKKWGVQLPLNYSIGEESITPKFDPLFEDVELDTVLENAASDEERENIEDYAINYTRRQSFNAIGVRKERTNTERKPKPYDIENLAFSYSYSQTDHKDFEIEESLDQNVRLGGTYNYSFDPKPIEPFAKNDSLFTGKYYKFLKDLNLNYLPSNVAVQSNIARQFSEQKFRDQFANEGDIELPKLFQRNYLFDWGYAVDFPITKSLRFNYNVNHNRIVRNYLDDDGAPAFLDAAGQEIDGFGVYNGFFDTGTPDTHSGVLQLNYDLPFDKFPFLEWASATYSYNANYRWQRGSQQFQVLDNIPEIGNSIENSNTHAINGVLDMEKLYKYVGLTKKKKKSNKGKNARARNLPTPDDYGNQNPERSNQSKEESQEQTKGLSTSDKALNTGISILTAIKRIQVTYNEDHGTFLPGYLPSVSYTHLTLPTKA
;
A
#
# COMPACT_ATOMS: atom_id res chain seq x y z
N MET A 1 11.68 31.67 -13.05
CA MET A 1 12.94 31.21 -13.68
C MET A 1 13.18 29.78 -13.26
N SER A 2 13.58 28.87 -14.18
CA SER A 2 13.90 27.50 -13.82
C SER A 2 15.23 27.10 -14.46
N VAL A 3 16.02 26.31 -13.76
CA VAL A 3 17.29 25.75 -14.21
C VAL A 3 17.32 24.28 -13.84
N ASP A 4 17.53 23.43 -14.83
CA ASP A 4 17.69 21.99 -14.66
C ASP A 4 19.09 21.59 -15.13
N ALA A 5 19.84 20.93 -14.27
CA ALA A 5 21.18 20.47 -14.53
C ALA A 5 21.29 18.97 -14.28
N ASN A 6 21.69 18.23 -15.31
CA ASN A 6 22.03 16.81 -15.18
C ASN A 6 23.54 16.68 -15.01
N VAL A 7 23.99 16.12 -13.90
CA VAL A 7 25.40 15.88 -13.61
C VAL A 7 25.70 14.42 -13.90
N ALA A 8 26.16 14.17 -15.11
CA ALA A 8 26.33 12.83 -15.65
C ALA A 8 25.05 11.97 -15.44
N ASP A 9 25.20 10.66 -15.24
CA ASP A 9 24.06 9.75 -15.05
C ASP A 9 23.66 9.56 -13.58
N PHE A 10 24.36 10.20 -12.64
CA PHE A 10 24.18 9.94 -11.22
C PHE A 10 23.47 11.04 -10.43
N ALA A 11 23.40 12.26 -10.95
CA ALA A 11 22.73 13.36 -10.23
C ALA A 11 21.92 14.26 -11.16
N ASN A 12 20.82 14.78 -10.63
CA ASN A 12 19.99 15.81 -11.24
C ASN A 12 19.72 16.90 -10.19
N VAL A 13 19.91 18.15 -10.60
CA VAL A 13 19.63 19.33 -9.77
C VAL A 13 18.64 20.20 -10.53
N SER A 14 17.52 20.51 -9.89
CA SER A 14 16.52 21.45 -10.41
C SER A 14 16.39 22.62 -9.45
N ALA A 15 16.47 23.82 -9.95
CA ALA A 15 16.27 25.04 -9.19
C ALA A 15 15.21 25.89 -9.86
N THR A 16 14.22 26.33 -9.07
CA THR A 16 13.17 27.24 -9.52
C THR A 16 13.17 28.48 -8.65
N GLY A 17 12.93 29.64 -9.26
CA GLY A 17 12.78 30.89 -8.56
C GLY A 17 11.60 31.67 -9.13
N ARG A 18 10.81 32.24 -8.26
CA ARG A 18 9.65 33.07 -8.58
C ARG A 18 9.72 34.36 -7.81
N PHE A 19 9.48 35.45 -8.51
CA PHE A 19 9.18 36.76 -7.93
C PHE A 19 7.85 37.21 -8.49
N SER A 20 6.94 37.71 -7.65
CA SER A 20 5.67 38.29 -8.09
C SER A 20 5.18 39.32 -7.10
N SER A 21 4.76 40.49 -7.61
CA SER A 21 3.98 41.47 -6.83
C SER A 21 2.50 41.17 -7.06
N VAL A 22 1.77 41.00 -5.98
CA VAL A 22 0.35 40.64 -6.00
C VAL A 22 -0.44 41.74 -5.28
N GLY A 23 -1.51 42.17 -5.91
CA GLY A 23 -2.44 43.13 -5.31
C GLY A 23 -3.87 42.65 -5.48
N PHE A 24 -4.53 42.31 -4.39
CA PHE A 24 -5.94 41.92 -4.36
C PHE A 24 -6.76 42.97 -3.61
N GLY A 25 -7.90 43.35 -4.19
CA GLY A 25 -8.88 44.18 -3.54
C GLY A 25 -10.15 44.28 -4.36
N SER A 26 -11.28 44.49 -3.72
CA SER A 26 -12.51 44.78 -4.42
C SER A 26 -12.47 46.23 -4.97
N ILE A 27 -13.32 46.53 -5.96
CA ILE A 27 -13.40 47.90 -6.55
C ILE A 27 -13.81 48.94 -5.52
N ASP A 28 -14.51 48.52 -4.47
CA ASP A 28 -15.05 49.36 -3.42
C ASP A 28 -14.06 49.61 -2.26
N GLN A 29 -12.94 48.93 -2.24
CA GLN A 29 -11.91 49.08 -1.20
C GLN A 29 -10.94 50.21 -1.54
N ASN A 30 -10.56 50.98 -0.50
CA ASN A 30 -9.48 51.95 -0.60
C ASN A 30 -8.14 51.26 -0.92
N ALA A 31 -7.18 52.01 -1.44
CA ALA A 31 -5.87 51.47 -1.82
C ALA A 31 -5.12 50.84 -0.62
N SER A 32 -5.31 51.35 0.59
CA SER A 32 -4.75 50.86 1.84
C SER A 32 -5.43 49.58 2.38
N GLU A 33 -6.66 49.32 1.98
CA GLU A 33 -7.38 48.11 2.35
C GLU A 33 -7.12 46.95 1.39
N ARG A 34 -6.35 47.19 0.31
CA ARG A 34 -5.99 46.14 -0.65
C ARG A 34 -4.75 45.43 -0.17
N SER A 35 -4.80 44.08 -0.17
CA SER A 35 -3.61 43.27 0.07
C SER A 35 -2.62 43.48 -1.08
N LEU A 36 -1.50 44.17 -0.78
CA LEU A 36 -0.38 44.38 -1.69
C LEU A 36 0.83 43.67 -1.08
N GLU A 37 1.34 42.69 -1.80
CA GLU A 37 2.39 41.82 -1.29
C GLU A 37 3.41 41.52 -2.39
N ASP A 38 4.68 41.50 -2.01
CA ASP A 38 5.77 40.97 -2.83
C ASP A 38 6.12 39.58 -2.36
N VAL A 39 6.03 38.63 -3.28
CA VAL A 39 6.33 37.21 -3.03
C VAL A 39 7.64 36.85 -3.69
N PHE A 40 8.60 36.42 -2.91
CA PHE A 40 9.85 35.80 -3.36
C PHE A 40 9.87 34.34 -2.93
N GLN A 41 10.06 33.44 -3.88
CA GLN A 41 10.12 32.02 -3.62
C GLN A 41 11.25 31.39 -4.43
N TYR A 42 11.99 30.49 -3.80
CA TYR A 42 12.87 29.57 -4.52
C TYR A 42 12.76 28.16 -3.98
N ASP A 43 12.98 27.19 -4.87
CA ASP A 43 13.03 25.77 -4.56
C ASP A 43 14.22 25.14 -5.28
N ILE A 44 15.02 24.38 -4.55
CA ILE A 44 16.14 23.62 -5.08
C ILE A 44 15.93 22.15 -4.71
N VAL A 45 15.89 21.28 -5.72
CA VAL A 45 15.74 19.83 -5.57
C VAL A 45 16.93 19.13 -6.18
N THR A 46 17.56 18.29 -5.41
CA THR A 46 18.72 17.50 -5.84
C THR A 46 18.43 16.02 -5.67
N ASN A 47 18.52 15.27 -6.75
CA ASN A 47 18.40 13.82 -6.76
C ASN A 47 19.75 13.22 -7.10
N VAL A 48 20.26 12.33 -6.25
CA VAL A 48 21.56 11.68 -6.43
C VAL A 48 21.41 10.17 -6.31
N ASN A 49 21.81 9.43 -7.31
CA ASN A 49 21.97 7.99 -7.20
C ASN A 49 23.42 7.67 -6.77
N ALA A 50 23.68 7.84 -5.47
CA ALA A 50 25.00 7.65 -4.89
C ALA A 50 25.53 6.21 -5.04
N GLY A 51 24.65 5.24 -5.28
CA GLY A 51 25.02 3.86 -5.59
C GLY A 51 25.89 3.74 -6.85
N GLN A 52 25.76 4.65 -7.81
CA GLN A 52 26.57 4.65 -9.02
C GLN A 52 28.04 5.06 -8.78
N LEU A 53 28.30 5.79 -7.69
CA LEU A 53 29.65 6.17 -7.29
C LEU A 53 30.40 5.02 -6.59
N LEU A 54 29.68 3.97 -6.21
CA LEU A 54 30.24 2.79 -5.54
C LEU A 54 30.65 1.73 -6.57
N PRO A 55 31.60 0.87 -6.22
CA PRO A 55 32.00 -0.22 -7.09
C PRO A 55 30.79 -1.07 -7.51
N LYS A 56 30.57 -1.25 -8.81
CA LYS A 56 29.43 -2.03 -9.36
C LYS A 56 29.31 -3.45 -8.77
N LYS A 57 30.43 -4.02 -8.33
CA LYS A 57 30.48 -5.33 -7.65
C LYS A 57 29.71 -5.36 -6.32
N TRP A 58 29.50 -4.21 -5.69
CA TRP A 58 28.77 -4.14 -4.43
C TRP A 58 27.25 -4.21 -4.65
N GLY A 59 26.76 -3.79 -5.81
CA GLY A 59 25.34 -3.82 -6.16
C GLY A 59 24.49 -2.93 -5.24
N VAL A 60 25.07 -1.87 -4.67
CA VAL A 60 24.35 -0.98 -3.73
C VAL A 60 23.52 0.02 -4.52
N GLN A 61 22.24 0.06 -4.23
CA GLN A 61 21.30 1.10 -4.64
C GLN A 61 21.14 2.09 -3.49
N LEU A 62 21.54 3.34 -3.72
CA LEU A 62 21.50 4.40 -2.72
C LEU A 62 20.94 5.68 -3.35
N PRO A 63 19.62 5.73 -3.59
CA PRO A 63 18.97 6.94 -4.07
C PRO A 63 18.84 7.93 -2.92
N LEU A 64 19.35 9.15 -3.14
CA LEU A 64 19.28 10.26 -2.20
C LEU A 64 18.53 11.41 -2.88
N ASN A 65 17.64 12.03 -2.14
CA ASN A 65 16.96 13.24 -2.53
C ASN A 65 17.13 14.28 -1.43
N TYR A 66 17.51 15.49 -1.81
CA TYR A 66 17.56 16.66 -0.92
C TYR A 66 16.77 17.77 -1.57
N SER A 67 15.92 18.44 -0.79
CA SER A 67 15.24 19.63 -1.23
C SER A 67 15.30 20.73 -0.17
N ILE A 68 15.42 21.96 -0.63
CA ILE A 68 15.30 23.15 0.18
C ILE A 68 14.50 24.18 -0.62
N GLY A 69 13.56 24.82 0.03
CA GLY A 69 12.76 25.89 -0.54
C GLY A 69 12.48 26.94 0.52
N GLU A 70 12.49 28.20 0.11
CA GLU A 70 12.11 29.33 0.94
C GLU A 70 11.10 30.18 0.21
N GLU A 71 10.15 30.70 0.97
CA GLU A 71 9.13 31.62 0.52
C GLU A 71 9.09 32.78 1.49
N SER A 72 9.23 34.01 0.96
CA SER A 72 9.12 35.24 1.71
C SER A 72 8.02 36.09 1.07
N ILE A 73 7.04 36.45 1.87
CA ILE A 73 5.94 37.31 1.48
C ILE A 73 6.08 38.62 2.28
N THR A 74 6.42 39.70 1.60
CA THR A 74 6.61 41.02 2.20
C THR A 74 5.39 41.86 1.91
N PRO A 75 4.60 42.26 2.93
CA PRO A 75 3.47 43.12 2.74
C PRO A 75 3.97 44.54 2.43
N LYS A 76 3.22 45.29 1.64
CA LYS A 76 3.54 46.67 1.32
C LYS A 76 3.31 47.62 2.51
N PHE A 77 2.30 47.33 3.33
CA PHE A 77 1.94 48.10 4.52
C PHE A 77 2.32 47.31 5.78
N ASP A 78 2.64 48.08 6.83
CA ASP A 78 2.94 47.50 8.14
C ASP A 78 1.69 46.77 8.70
N PRO A 79 1.76 45.50 9.11
CA PRO A 79 0.63 44.77 9.71
C PRO A 79 0.10 45.41 11.01
N LEU A 80 0.92 46.16 11.76
CA LEU A 80 0.50 46.87 12.97
C LEU A 80 -0.14 48.23 12.64
N PHE A 81 0.34 48.90 11.55
CA PHE A 81 -0.10 50.23 11.13
C PHE A 81 -0.47 50.16 9.65
N GLU A 82 -1.65 49.68 9.35
CA GLU A 82 -2.13 49.41 7.99
C GLU A 82 -2.11 50.65 7.04
N ASP A 83 -2.01 51.82 7.58
CA ASP A 83 -1.93 53.11 6.83
C ASP A 83 -0.49 53.51 6.49
N VAL A 84 0.51 52.82 7.02
CA VAL A 84 1.93 53.17 6.85
C VAL A 84 2.62 52.13 5.97
N GLU A 85 3.35 52.59 4.97
CA GLU A 85 4.17 51.70 4.15
C GLU A 85 5.31 51.11 5.00
N LEU A 86 5.52 49.80 4.91
CA LEU A 86 6.53 49.06 5.67
C LEU A 86 7.95 49.63 5.45
N ASP A 87 8.28 49.99 4.22
CA ASP A 87 9.57 50.59 3.92
C ASP A 87 9.80 51.89 4.73
N THR A 88 8.75 52.71 4.93
CA THR A 88 8.81 53.94 5.74
C THR A 88 9.04 53.60 7.22
N VAL A 89 8.43 52.55 7.74
CA VAL A 89 8.64 52.09 9.13
C VAL A 89 10.09 51.60 9.30
N LEU A 90 10.60 50.82 8.36
CA LEU A 90 11.98 50.31 8.37
C LEU A 90 13.04 51.41 8.23
N GLU A 91 12.77 52.46 7.42
CA GLU A 91 13.66 53.61 7.28
C GLU A 91 13.73 54.47 8.55
N ASN A 92 12.65 54.57 9.31
CA ASN A 92 12.54 55.31 10.53
C ASN A 92 12.94 54.55 11.80
N ALA A 93 13.30 53.26 11.70
CA ALA A 93 13.76 52.46 12.83
C ALA A 93 14.97 53.12 13.50
N ALA A 94 14.94 53.21 14.83
CA ALA A 94 15.97 53.91 15.62
C ALA A 94 17.27 53.09 15.74
N SER A 95 17.22 51.77 15.51
CA SER A 95 18.36 50.86 15.60
C SER A 95 18.22 49.70 14.61
N ASP A 96 19.33 49.03 14.34
CA ASP A 96 19.33 47.80 13.53
C ASP A 96 18.50 46.67 14.21
N GLU A 97 18.51 46.64 15.53
CA GLU A 97 17.71 45.68 16.33
C GLU A 97 16.21 45.91 16.19
N GLU A 98 15.78 47.17 16.21
CA GLU A 98 14.37 47.53 15.95
C GLU A 98 13.97 47.16 14.53
N ARG A 99 14.84 47.38 13.56
CA ARG A 99 14.63 47.00 12.17
C ARG A 99 14.45 45.50 12.00
N GLU A 100 15.33 44.67 12.62
CA GLU A 100 15.21 43.23 12.61
C GLU A 100 13.89 42.74 13.25
N ASN A 101 13.47 43.39 14.35
CA ASN A 101 12.20 43.09 15.01
C ASN A 101 10.99 43.43 14.11
N ILE A 102 11.04 44.55 13.38
CA ILE A 102 9.98 44.91 12.43
C ILE A 102 9.92 43.89 11.28
N GLU A 103 11.05 43.58 10.68
CA GLU A 103 11.12 42.52 9.62
C GLU A 103 10.63 41.18 10.14
N ASP A 104 10.92 40.83 11.38
CA ASP A 104 10.55 39.57 11.98
C ASP A 104 9.03 39.39 12.15
N TYR A 105 8.30 40.47 12.50
CA TYR A 105 6.84 40.35 12.61
C TYR A 105 6.11 40.66 11.31
N ALA A 106 6.68 41.49 10.43
CA ALA A 106 5.97 41.95 9.24
C ALA A 106 6.05 40.96 8.07
N ILE A 107 7.17 40.23 7.94
CA ILE A 107 7.41 39.32 6.81
C ILE A 107 6.90 37.93 7.13
N ASN A 108 6.00 37.43 6.27
CA ASN A 108 5.62 36.02 6.32
C ASN A 108 6.72 35.20 5.63
N TYR A 109 7.41 34.40 6.43
CA TYR A 109 8.53 33.56 5.98
C TYR A 109 8.30 32.11 6.22
N THR A 110 8.50 31.30 5.20
CA THR A 110 8.42 29.85 5.29
C THR A 110 9.63 29.19 4.65
N ARG A 111 10.33 28.37 5.41
CA ARG A 111 11.44 27.53 4.92
C ARG A 111 11.06 26.06 5.01
N ARG A 112 11.28 25.34 3.93
CA ARG A 112 11.05 23.90 3.86
C ARG A 112 12.33 23.20 3.46
N GLN A 113 12.68 22.15 4.19
CA GLN A 113 13.83 21.33 3.81
C GLN A 113 13.47 19.84 3.96
N SER A 114 13.98 19.03 3.07
CA SER A 114 13.81 17.58 3.19
C SER A 114 15.05 16.81 2.74
N PHE A 115 15.26 15.67 3.39
CA PHE A 115 16.26 14.70 3.01
C PHE A 115 15.63 13.31 2.96
N ASN A 116 15.77 12.61 1.85
CA ASN A 116 15.19 11.31 1.64
C ASN A 116 16.22 10.33 1.08
N ALA A 117 16.25 9.13 1.67
CA ALA A 117 17.01 7.98 1.21
C ALA A 117 16.06 6.78 1.17
N ILE A 118 15.32 6.61 0.07
CA ILE A 118 14.20 5.66 -0.01
C ILE A 118 14.62 4.44 -0.83
N GLY A 119 14.41 3.23 -0.24
CA GLY A 119 14.69 1.99 -0.92
C GLY A 119 16.17 1.66 -1.04
N VAL A 120 16.96 2.08 -0.05
CA VAL A 120 18.37 1.72 0.08
C VAL A 120 18.48 0.21 0.21
N ARG A 121 19.10 -0.44 -0.75
CA ARG A 121 19.23 -1.90 -0.79
C ARG A 121 20.49 -2.33 -1.52
N LYS A 122 20.86 -3.57 -1.26
CA LYS A 122 21.87 -4.24 -2.05
C LYS A 122 21.20 -5.14 -3.09
N GLU A 123 21.50 -4.94 -4.35
CA GLU A 123 21.08 -5.85 -5.41
C GLU A 123 22.05 -7.02 -5.53
N ARG A 124 21.52 -8.14 -5.94
CA ARG A 124 22.31 -9.34 -6.14
C ARG A 124 23.17 -9.20 -7.39
N THR A 125 24.48 -9.21 -7.22
CA THR A 125 25.46 -9.16 -8.31
C THR A 125 25.92 -10.54 -8.76
N ASN A 126 25.85 -11.55 -7.88
CA ASN A 126 26.18 -12.93 -8.23
C ASN A 126 24.89 -13.75 -8.41
N THR A 127 24.52 -14.02 -9.65
CA THR A 127 23.33 -14.79 -10.03
C THR A 127 23.52 -16.31 -9.97
N GLU A 128 24.77 -16.80 -9.88
CA GLU A 128 25.05 -18.22 -9.79
C GLU A 128 24.72 -18.80 -8.40
N ARG A 129 24.87 -17.99 -7.37
CA ARG A 129 24.53 -18.37 -6.00
C ARG A 129 23.04 -18.27 -5.77
N LYS A 130 22.40 -19.34 -5.29
CA LYS A 130 20.99 -19.31 -4.88
C LYS A 130 20.77 -18.34 -3.72
N PRO A 131 19.65 -17.59 -3.72
CA PRO A 131 19.27 -16.70 -2.63
C PRO A 131 19.09 -17.49 -1.32
N LYS A 132 19.49 -16.89 -0.22
CA LYS A 132 19.32 -17.45 1.12
C LYS A 132 18.51 -16.49 2.00
N PRO A 133 17.76 -16.99 3.00
CA PRO A 133 16.94 -16.13 3.85
C PRO A 133 17.73 -15.05 4.59
N TYR A 134 18.99 -15.30 4.92
CA TYR A 134 19.87 -14.38 5.64
C TYR A 134 20.70 -13.47 4.73
N ASP A 135 20.46 -13.45 3.43
CA ASP A 135 21.18 -12.57 2.52
C ASP A 135 20.71 -11.13 2.71
N ILE A 136 21.65 -10.18 2.74
CA ILE A 136 21.37 -8.74 2.93
C ILE A 136 20.57 -8.17 1.76
N GLU A 137 20.59 -8.82 0.61
CA GLU A 137 19.81 -8.48 -0.57
C GLU A 137 18.29 -8.60 -0.35
N ASN A 138 17.85 -9.27 0.72
CA ASN A 138 16.46 -9.38 1.11
C ASN A 138 15.98 -8.17 1.94
N LEU A 139 16.90 -7.28 2.33
CA LEU A 139 16.62 -6.11 3.15
C LEU A 139 16.61 -4.85 2.29
N ALA A 140 15.67 -3.96 2.59
CA ALA A 140 15.68 -2.60 2.10
C ALA A 140 15.35 -1.64 3.25
N PHE A 141 16.03 -0.48 3.26
CA PHE A 141 15.88 0.56 4.25
C PHE A 141 15.43 1.86 3.59
N SER A 142 14.66 2.62 4.33
CA SER A 142 14.21 3.95 3.90
C SER A 142 14.32 4.91 5.08
N TYR A 143 14.86 6.08 4.82
CA TYR A 143 14.90 7.17 5.77
C TYR A 143 14.37 8.42 5.09
N SER A 144 13.52 9.16 5.77
CA SER A 144 13.07 10.47 5.34
C SER A 144 13.02 11.44 6.51
N TYR A 145 13.45 12.65 6.26
CA TYR A 145 13.36 13.78 7.16
C TYR A 145 12.76 14.96 6.41
N SER A 146 11.84 15.65 7.01
CA SER A 146 11.33 16.94 6.53
C SER A 146 11.15 17.91 7.70
N GLN A 147 11.48 19.16 7.45
CA GLN A 147 11.30 20.27 8.38
C GLN A 147 10.66 21.43 7.66
N THR A 148 9.73 22.07 8.33
CA THR A 148 9.13 23.34 7.93
C THR A 148 9.27 24.31 9.08
N ASP A 149 9.93 25.43 8.83
CA ASP A 149 10.02 26.58 9.72
C ASP A 149 9.10 27.65 9.14
N HIS A 150 8.27 28.24 9.97
CA HIS A 150 7.34 29.29 9.56
C HIS A 150 7.23 30.38 10.63
N LYS A 151 7.17 31.62 10.20
CA LYS A 151 6.86 32.78 11.03
C LYS A 151 6.07 33.80 10.23
N ASP A 152 5.20 34.50 10.90
CA ASP A 152 4.41 35.60 10.34
C ASP A 152 4.00 36.60 11.44
N PHE A 153 3.03 37.45 11.13
CA PHE A 153 2.53 38.44 12.06
C PHE A 153 1.87 37.86 13.32
N GLU A 154 1.19 36.72 13.21
CA GLU A 154 0.52 36.04 14.34
C GLU A 154 1.42 35.02 15.00
N ILE A 155 2.30 34.38 14.24
CA ILE A 155 3.15 33.28 14.67
C ILE A 155 4.59 33.78 14.76
N GLU A 156 5.12 33.81 16.00
CA GLU A 156 6.51 34.16 16.25
C GLU A 156 7.47 33.07 15.75
N GLU A 157 7.11 31.83 16.04
CA GLU A 157 7.89 30.64 15.64
C GLU A 157 6.96 29.45 15.45
N SER A 158 7.12 28.75 14.35
CA SER A 158 6.48 27.46 14.12
C SER A 158 7.49 26.52 13.48
N LEU A 159 7.67 25.35 14.10
CA LEU A 159 8.58 24.30 13.66
C LEU A 159 7.82 22.99 13.53
N ASP A 160 7.79 22.44 12.32
CA ASP A 160 7.26 21.10 12.04
C ASP A 160 8.38 20.20 11.56
N GLN A 161 8.62 19.10 12.29
CA GLN A 161 9.63 18.10 11.95
C GLN A 161 8.99 16.73 11.79
N ASN A 162 9.29 16.07 10.69
CA ASN A 162 8.83 14.71 10.42
C ASN A 162 10.03 13.82 10.08
N VAL A 163 10.17 12.70 10.81
CA VAL A 163 11.18 11.68 10.54
C VAL A 163 10.51 10.34 10.37
N ARG A 164 10.93 9.61 9.34
CA ARG A 164 10.52 8.23 9.13
C ARG A 164 11.74 7.36 8.87
N LEU A 165 11.79 6.23 9.56
CA LEU A 165 12.80 5.19 9.37
C LEU A 165 12.07 3.88 9.13
N GLY A 166 12.17 3.34 7.92
CA GLY A 166 11.54 2.10 7.51
C GLY A 166 12.55 1.01 7.19
N GLY A 167 12.21 -0.22 7.57
CA GLY A 167 12.94 -1.42 7.19
C GLY A 167 11.98 -2.46 6.62
N THR A 168 12.34 -3.07 5.49
CA THR A 168 11.58 -4.17 4.92
C THR A 168 12.50 -5.35 4.66
N TYR A 169 12.03 -6.52 5.00
CA TYR A 169 12.63 -7.80 4.66
C TYR A 169 11.66 -8.56 3.79
N ASN A 170 12.11 -9.09 2.68
CA ASN A 170 11.30 -9.91 1.79
C ASN A 170 12.12 -11.07 1.24
N TYR A 171 11.66 -12.28 1.50
CA TYR A 171 12.29 -13.48 0.99
C TYR A 171 11.29 -14.42 0.34
N SER A 172 11.53 -14.74 -0.93
CA SER A 172 10.75 -15.73 -1.67
C SER A 172 11.49 -17.06 -1.67
N PHE A 173 10.85 -18.06 -1.09
CA PHE A 173 11.34 -19.43 -1.11
C PHE A 173 11.07 -20.06 -2.49
N ASP A 174 11.82 -21.08 -2.82
CA ASP A 174 11.54 -21.99 -3.96
C ASP A 174 10.93 -23.28 -3.39
N PRO A 175 9.60 -23.32 -3.15
CA PRO A 175 8.97 -24.46 -2.52
C PRO A 175 9.02 -25.65 -3.47
N LYS A 176 9.68 -26.70 -3.04
CA LYS A 176 9.69 -27.98 -3.74
C LYS A 176 8.62 -28.87 -3.12
N PRO A 177 7.50 -29.12 -3.82
CA PRO A 177 6.47 -29.99 -3.28
C PRO A 177 7.00 -31.43 -3.12
N ILE A 178 6.69 -32.01 -1.98
CA ILE A 178 6.85 -33.44 -1.78
C ILE A 178 5.65 -34.09 -2.45
N GLU A 179 5.90 -34.90 -3.46
CA GLU A 179 4.91 -35.67 -4.20
C GLU A 179 5.13 -37.16 -3.93
N PRO A 180 4.58 -37.72 -2.84
CA PRO A 180 4.96 -39.05 -2.34
C PRO A 180 4.61 -40.16 -3.32
N PHE A 181 3.60 -39.95 -4.16
CA PHE A 181 3.08 -40.96 -5.07
C PHE A 181 3.32 -40.67 -6.55
N ALA A 182 3.97 -39.57 -6.90
CA ALA A 182 4.19 -39.15 -8.29
C ALA A 182 4.98 -40.17 -9.13
N LYS A 183 5.91 -40.91 -8.48
CA LYS A 183 6.77 -41.88 -9.15
C LYS A 183 6.15 -43.28 -9.24
N ASN A 184 4.99 -43.53 -8.62
CA ASN A 184 4.36 -44.86 -8.57
C ASN A 184 3.38 -45.01 -9.73
N ASP A 185 3.86 -45.52 -10.87
CA ASP A 185 3.01 -45.72 -12.05
C ASP A 185 2.17 -47.02 -11.97
N SER A 186 2.46 -47.92 -11.03
CA SER A 186 1.77 -49.21 -10.91
C SER A 186 0.63 -49.26 -9.89
N LEU A 187 0.66 -48.43 -8.83
CA LEU A 187 -0.31 -48.52 -7.73
C LEU A 187 -1.56 -47.67 -7.93
N PHE A 188 -1.50 -46.58 -8.73
CA PHE A 188 -2.60 -45.62 -8.85
C PHE A 188 -3.00 -45.34 -10.29
N THR A 189 -3.13 -46.40 -11.10
CA THR A 189 -3.51 -46.30 -12.53
C THR A 189 -4.99 -46.04 -12.76
N GLY A 190 -5.85 -46.33 -11.79
CA GLY A 190 -7.29 -46.12 -11.89
C GLY A 190 -7.69 -44.64 -11.85
N LYS A 191 -8.68 -44.26 -12.65
CA LYS A 191 -9.22 -42.90 -12.70
C LYS A 191 -9.63 -42.33 -11.33
N TYR A 192 -10.07 -43.20 -10.41
CA TYR A 192 -10.49 -42.81 -9.05
C TYR A 192 -9.33 -42.55 -8.09
N TYR A 193 -8.11 -42.98 -8.41
CA TYR A 193 -6.93 -42.79 -7.58
C TYR A 193 -6.05 -41.62 -8.03
N LYS A 194 -6.48 -40.92 -9.07
CA LYS A 194 -5.73 -39.78 -9.61
C LYS A 194 -5.46 -38.71 -8.55
N PHE A 195 -6.40 -38.47 -7.63
CA PHE A 195 -6.23 -37.50 -6.55
C PHE A 195 -5.09 -37.87 -5.59
N LEU A 196 -4.88 -39.19 -5.34
CA LEU A 196 -3.77 -39.65 -4.50
C LEU A 196 -2.43 -39.48 -5.22
N LYS A 197 -2.39 -39.76 -6.53
CA LYS A 197 -1.18 -39.58 -7.33
C LYS A 197 -0.77 -38.11 -7.40
N ASP A 198 -1.73 -37.22 -7.45
CA ASP A 198 -1.51 -35.77 -7.52
C ASP A 198 -1.33 -35.12 -6.13
N LEU A 199 -1.30 -35.93 -5.05
CA LEU A 199 -1.08 -35.41 -3.70
C LEU A 199 0.30 -34.74 -3.62
N ASN A 200 0.32 -33.50 -3.22
CA ASN A 200 1.53 -32.70 -3.07
C ASN A 200 1.46 -31.92 -1.76
N LEU A 201 2.58 -31.73 -1.12
CA LEU A 201 2.70 -31.00 0.11
C LEU A 201 3.96 -30.13 0.07
N ASN A 202 3.81 -28.84 0.24
CA ASN A 202 4.92 -27.93 0.46
C ASN A 202 5.21 -27.84 1.96
N TYR A 203 6.48 -27.85 2.33
CA TYR A 203 6.94 -27.68 3.70
C TYR A 203 7.54 -26.31 3.98
N LEU A 204 7.69 -25.48 2.93
CA LEU A 204 8.17 -24.11 3.03
C LEU A 204 7.12 -23.15 2.49
N PRO A 205 6.99 -21.96 3.08
CA PRO A 205 6.17 -20.89 2.51
C PRO A 205 6.72 -20.47 1.13
N SER A 206 5.92 -19.83 0.33
CA SER A 206 6.37 -19.22 -0.92
C SER A 206 7.02 -17.86 -0.68
N ASN A 207 6.51 -17.11 0.30
CA ASN A 207 7.03 -15.80 0.63
C ASN A 207 6.90 -15.51 2.13
N VAL A 208 7.89 -14.82 2.67
CA VAL A 208 7.86 -14.22 4.01
C VAL A 208 8.31 -12.78 3.87
N ALA A 209 7.46 -11.87 4.28
CA ALA A 209 7.75 -10.45 4.33
C ALA A 209 7.63 -9.93 5.77
N VAL A 210 8.55 -9.05 6.17
CA VAL A 210 8.50 -8.34 7.45
C VAL A 210 8.72 -6.87 7.14
N GLN A 211 7.95 -6.01 7.77
CA GLN A 211 8.08 -4.56 7.67
C GLN A 211 8.13 -3.94 9.06
N SER A 212 8.90 -2.88 9.19
CA SER A 212 8.96 -2.07 10.40
C SER A 212 9.11 -0.61 10.01
N ASN A 213 8.39 0.27 10.68
CA ASN A 213 8.41 1.69 10.42
C ASN A 213 8.36 2.47 11.73
N ILE A 214 9.31 3.36 11.91
CA ILE A 214 9.33 4.38 12.96
C ILE A 214 8.89 5.68 12.30
N ALA A 215 7.82 6.29 12.77
CA ALA A 215 7.36 7.60 12.32
C ALA A 215 7.34 8.54 13.53
N ARG A 216 8.01 9.68 13.39
CA ARG A 216 8.15 10.70 14.42
C ARG A 216 7.75 12.03 13.84
N GLN A 217 6.74 12.63 14.40
CA GLN A 217 6.32 14.00 14.11
C GLN A 217 6.43 14.82 15.38
N PHE A 218 7.09 15.94 15.28
CA PHE A 218 7.22 16.94 16.33
C PHE A 218 6.81 18.28 15.75
N SER A 219 5.96 18.99 16.44
CA SER A 219 5.52 20.33 16.08
C SER A 219 5.61 21.22 17.31
N GLU A 220 6.17 22.41 17.11
CA GLU A 220 6.30 23.46 18.10
C GLU A 220 5.74 24.74 17.51
N GLN A 221 4.97 25.50 18.27
CA GLN A 221 4.40 26.76 17.84
C GLN A 221 4.34 27.74 18.99
N LYS A 222 4.85 28.95 18.76
CA LYS A 222 4.73 30.11 19.65
C LYS A 222 3.96 31.19 18.93
N PHE A 223 2.89 31.66 19.54
CA PHE A 223 2.15 32.80 19.03
C PHE A 223 2.81 34.09 19.49
N ARG A 224 2.78 35.10 18.63
CA ARG A 224 3.29 36.43 18.93
C ARG A 224 2.31 37.17 19.82
N ASP A 225 2.81 37.71 20.89
CA ASP A 225 2.02 38.64 21.71
C ASP A 225 2.22 40.06 21.18
N GLN A 226 1.25 40.52 20.42
CA GLN A 226 1.29 41.87 19.77
C GLN A 226 1.07 43.03 20.74
N PHE A 227 0.56 42.78 21.94
CA PHE A 227 0.16 43.79 22.90
C PHE A 227 0.82 43.62 24.28
N ALA A 228 1.82 42.75 24.37
CA ALA A 228 2.51 42.51 25.63
C ALA A 228 3.19 43.79 26.16
N ASN A 229 2.90 44.09 27.42
CA ASN A 229 3.62 45.13 28.14
C ASN A 229 4.71 44.49 29.01
N GLU A 230 5.69 45.27 29.40
CA GLU A 230 6.77 44.81 30.28
C GLU A 230 6.17 44.29 31.60
N GLY A 231 6.26 42.98 31.85
CA GLY A 231 5.72 42.28 33.02
C GLY A 231 4.45 41.47 32.77
N ASP A 232 3.94 41.39 31.55
CA ASP A 232 2.86 40.50 31.18
C ASP A 232 3.35 39.04 31.15
N ILE A 233 2.41 38.09 31.27
CA ILE A 233 2.72 36.64 31.18
C ILE A 233 2.87 36.28 29.70
N GLU A 234 4.05 35.86 29.30
CA GLU A 234 4.30 35.39 27.94
C GLU A 234 3.38 34.22 27.54
N LEU A 235 2.97 34.20 26.28
CA LEU A 235 2.22 33.08 25.73
C LEU A 235 3.13 31.84 25.67
N PRO A 236 2.70 30.71 26.27
CA PRO A 236 3.52 29.52 26.28
C PRO A 236 3.65 28.89 24.87
N LYS A 237 4.78 28.28 24.59
CA LYS A 237 4.95 27.45 23.40
C LYS A 237 4.02 26.25 23.46
N LEU A 238 3.42 25.92 22.34
CA LEU A 238 2.59 24.75 22.15
C LEU A 238 3.39 23.65 21.50
N PHE A 239 3.36 22.45 22.09
CA PHE A 239 4.07 21.29 21.58
C PHE A 239 3.11 20.17 21.21
N GLN A 240 3.36 19.55 20.07
CA GLN A 240 2.64 18.37 19.64
C GLN A 240 3.62 17.29 19.20
N ARG A 241 3.45 16.08 19.71
CA ARG A 241 4.22 14.91 19.32
C ARG A 241 3.27 13.81 18.85
N ASN A 242 3.62 13.20 17.72
CA ASN A 242 2.95 12.02 17.22
C ASN A 242 3.99 10.96 16.85
N TYR A 243 4.31 10.10 17.81
CA TYR A 243 5.36 9.11 17.70
C TYR A 243 4.76 7.72 17.56
N LEU A 244 4.87 7.17 16.38
CA LEU A 244 4.32 5.87 16.01
C LEU A 244 5.44 4.88 15.73
N PHE A 245 5.22 3.63 16.11
CA PHE A 245 6.04 2.50 15.75
C PHE A 245 5.15 1.40 15.20
N ASP A 246 5.29 1.12 13.92
CA ASP A 246 4.52 0.11 13.22
C ASP A 246 5.43 -1.04 12.82
N TRP A 247 4.98 -2.27 13.02
CA TRP A 247 5.65 -3.42 12.48
C TRP A 247 4.64 -4.49 12.12
N GLY A 248 4.98 -5.32 11.14
CA GLY A 248 4.10 -6.37 10.69
C GLY A 248 4.85 -7.43 9.90
N TYR A 249 4.19 -8.54 9.71
CA TYR A 249 4.70 -9.61 8.88
C TYR A 249 3.59 -10.26 8.06
N ALA A 250 3.97 -10.78 6.92
CA ALA A 250 3.10 -11.54 6.02
C ALA A 250 3.77 -12.85 5.65
N VAL A 251 2.98 -13.92 5.62
CA VAL A 251 3.41 -15.24 5.22
C VAL A 251 2.43 -15.79 4.19
N ASP A 252 2.95 -16.12 3.01
CA ASP A 252 2.21 -16.80 1.96
C ASP A 252 2.66 -18.25 1.91
N PHE A 253 1.75 -19.17 2.17
CA PHE A 253 2.06 -20.59 2.25
C PHE A 253 1.12 -21.42 1.38
N PRO A 254 1.53 -21.81 0.17
CA PRO A 254 0.81 -22.77 -0.64
C PRO A 254 1.04 -24.18 -0.05
N ILE A 255 0.21 -24.59 0.91
CA ILE A 255 0.33 -25.89 1.59
C ILE A 255 0.27 -27.03 0.57
N THR A 256 -0.67 -26.91 -0.38
CA THR A 256 -0.74 -27.79 -1.56
C THR A 256 -0.97 -26.95 -2.81
N LYS A 257 -0.99 -27.57 -4.00
CA LYS A 257 -1.38 -26.87 -5.24
C LYS A 257 -2.80 -26.28 -5.18
N SER A 258 -3.68 -26.89 -4.38
CA SER A 258 -5.10 -26.50 -4.24
C SER A 258 -5.39 -25.74 -2.95
N LEU A 259 -4.52 -25.79 -1.95
CA LEU A 259 -4.72 -25.16 -0.64
C LEU A 259 -3.66 -24.12 -0.38
N ARG A 260 -4.10 -22.86 -0.25
CA ARG A 260 -3.24 -21.71 0.03
C ARG A 260 -3.63 -21.09 1.35
N PHE A 261 -2.63 -20.75 2.14
CA PHE A 261 -2.73 -20.08 3.41
C PHE A 261 -1.98 -18.76 3.32
N ASN A 262 -2.63 -17.66 3.66
CA ASN A 262 -2.03 -16.34 3.77
C ASN A 262 -2.31 -15.80 5.16
N TYR A 263 -1.30 -15.28 5.81
CA TYR A 263 -1.44 -14.67 7.13
C TYR A 263 -0.70 -13.34 7.15
N ASN A 264 -1.41 -12.29 7.53
CA ASN A 264 -0.88 -10.93 7.62
C ASN A 264 -1.17 -10.38 9.01
N VAL A 265 -0.17 -9.80 9.64
CA VAL A 265 -0.26 -9.21 10.98
C VAL A 265 0.34 -7.83 10.95
N ASN A 266 -0.36 -6.87 11.56
CA ASN A 266 0.12 -5.51 11.79
C ASN A 266 -0.04 -5.14 13.26
N HIS A 267 1.00 -4.52 13.80
CA HIS A 267 1.04 -3.95 15.13
C HIS A 267 1.35 -2.47 15.04
N ASN A 268 0.49 -1.66 15.60
CA ASN A 268 0.73 -0.23 15.75
C ASN A 268 0.96 0.07 17.23
N ARG A 269 1.97 0.83 17.50
CA ARG A 269 2.34 1.26 18.84
C ARG A 269 2.50 2.77 18.85
N ILE A 270 2.16 3.38 19.96
CA ILE A 270 2.23 4.83 20.13
C ILE A 270 3.03 5.18 21.37
N VAL A 271 3.92 6.15 21.23
CA VAL A 271 4.63 6.76 22.36
C VAL A 271 3.78 7.92 22.85
N ARG A 272 3.26 7.82 24.07
CA ARG A 272 2.34 8.80 24.68
C ARG A 272 2.96 9.56 25.85
N ASN A 273 4.27 9.51 26.00
CA ASN A 273 4.98 10.17 27.10
C ASN A 273 5.19 11.67 26.80
N TYR A 274 4.13 12.41 26.91
CA TYR A 274 4.20 13.88 26.99
C TYR A 274 4.53 14.35 28.42
N LEU A 275 4.40 13.46 29.38
CA LEU A 275 4.74 13.64 30.76
C LEU A 275 5.85 12.67 31.11
N ASP A 276 6.76 13.09 31.99
CA ASP A 276 7.73 12.20 32.60
C ASP A 276 7.08 11.27 33.65
N ASP A 277 7.90 10.44 34.32
CA ASP A 277 7.41 9.52 35.34
C ASP A 277 6.80 10.21 36.57
N ASP A 278 7.15 11.48 36.79
CA ASP A 278 6.63 12.32 37.88
C ASP A 278 5.39 13.12 37.47
N GLY A 279 4.95 13.00 36.23
CA GLY A 279 3.77 13.69 35.69
C GLY A 279 4.04 15.13 35.26
N ALA A 280 5.30 15.57 35.20
CA ALA A 280 5.68 16.86 34.63
C ALA A 280 5.74 16.77 33.06
N PRO A 281 5.54 17.89 32.36
CA PRO A 281 5.74 17.90 30.91
C PRO A 281 7.17 17.49 30.54
N ALA A 282 7.30 16.50 29.67
CA ALA A 282 8.60 15.94 29.28
C ALA A 282 9.54 16.91 28.53
N PHE A 283 9.06 18.08 28.16
CA PHE A 283 9.82 19.15 27.51
C PHE A 283 10.24 20.26 28.47
N LEU A 284 9.89 20.17 29.77
CA LEU A 284 10.35 21.10 30.80
C LEU A 284 11.32 20.39 31.74
N ASP A 285 12.31 21.14 32.23
CA ASP A 285 13.18 20.67 33.29
C ASP A 285 12.52 20.81 34.68
N ALA A 286 13.19 20.36 35.73
CA ALA A 286 12.70 20.44 37.12
C ALA A 286 12.49 21.89 37.59
N ALA A 287 13.03 22.88 36.91
CA ALA A 287 12.83 24.31 37.18
C ALA A 287 11.69 24.92 36.37
N GLY A 288 11.03 24.13 35.50
CA GLY A 288 9.97 24.59 34.59
C GLY A 288 10.53 25.32 33.36
N GLN A 289 11.82 25.18 33.05
CA GLN A 289 12.43 25.75 31.87
C GLN A 289 12.42 24.74 30.72
N GLU A 290 12.29 25.21 29.49
CA GLU A 290 12.34 24.35 28.32
C GLU A 290 13.70 23.64 28.21
N ILE A 291 13.65 22.34 27.91
CA ILE A 291 14.86 21.54 27.71
C ILE A 291 15.45 21.89 26.35
N ASP A 292 16.63 22.47 26.31
CA ASP A 292 17.36 22.75 25.08
C ASP A 292 17.51 21.52 24.21
N GLY A 293 17.17 21.63 22.91
CA GLY A 293 17.28 20.54 21.96
C GLY A 293 16.16 19.50 22.04
N PHE A 294 15.06 19.81 22.71
CA PHE A 294 13.86 19.02 22.64
C PHE A 294 13.30 19.04 21.22
N GLY A 295 13.24 17.90 20.56
CA GLY A 295 12.86 17.83 19.14
C GLY A 295 12.51 16.41 18.73
N VAL A 296 12.35 16.22 17.43
CA VAL A 296 11.87 14.96 16.80
C VAL A 296 12.73 13.72 17.14
N TYR A 297 14.01 13.90 17.46
CA TYR A 297 14.94 12.81 17.80
C TYR A 297 14.91 12.40 19.27
N ASN A 298 14.25 13.18 20.12
CA ASN A 298 14.12 12.85 21.53
C ASN A 298 13.23 11.60 21.71
N GLY A 299 13.79 10.53 22.30
CA GLY A 299 13.09 9.25 22.41
C GLY A 299 12.85 8.56 21.05
N PHE A 300 13.70 8.79 20.06
CA PHE A 300 13.48 8.30 18.68
C PHE A 300 13.26 6.79 18.60
N PHE A 301 14.00 6.00 19.36
CA PHE A 301 13.88 4.55 19.39
C PHE A 301 12.91 4.01 20.44
N ASP A 302 12.17 4.87 21.11
CA ASP A 302 11.10 4.42 21.99
C ASP A 302 10.01 3.73 21.15
N THR A 303 9.69 2.49 21.51
CA THR A 303 8.66 1.71 20.82
C THR A 303 7.26 1.96 21.36
N GLY A 304 7.13 2.72 22.45
CA GLY A 304 5.84 3.05 23.06
C GLY A 304 5.03 1.84 23.52
N THR A 305 3.75 2.06 23.66
CA THR A 305 2.78 1.06 24.10
C THR A 305 1.90 0.58 22.94
N PRO A 306 1.43 -0.68 22.95
CA PRO A 306 0.51 -1.16 21.92
C PRO A 306 -0.74 -0.28 21.84
N ASP A 307 -1.13 0.08 20.64
CA ASP A 307 -2.35 0.85 20.34
C ASP A 307 -3.36 0.01 19.58
N THR A 308 -2.93 -0.60 18.48
CA THR A 308 -3.76 -1.54 17.73
C THR A 308 -2.95 -2.78 17.32
N HIS A 309 -3.64 -3.89 17.28
CA HIS A 309 -3.12 -5.14 16.71
C HIS A 309 -4.19 -5.71 15.79
N SER A 310 -3.81 -6.07 14.57
CA SER A 310 -4.69 -6.72 13.62
C SER A 310 -4.03 -7.92 12.98
N GLY A 311 -4.78 -9.00 12.84
CA GLY A 311 -4.37 -10.21 12.15
C GLY A 311 -5.44 -10.62 11.14
N VAL A 312 -5.02 -10.93 9.92
CA VAL A 312 -5.89 -11.44 8.86
C VAL A 312 -5.35 -12.77 8.38
N LEU A 313 -6.18 -13.79 8.51
CA LEU A 313 -5.90 -15.14 8.05
C LEU A 313 -6.82 -15.45 6.87
N GLN A 314 -6.25 -15.88 5.76
CA GLN A 314 -6.99 -16.32 4.58
C GLN A 314 -6.59 -17.73 4.21
N LEU A 315 -7.58 -18.58 4.05
CA LEU A 315 -7.42 -19.95 3.56
C LEU A 315 -8.26 -20.10 2.30
N ASN A 316 -7.64 -20.45 1.19
CA ASN A 316 -8.33 -20.71 -0.07
C ASN A 316 -8.07 -22.15 -0.49
N TYR A 317 -9.15 -22.90 -0.68
CA TYR A 317 -9.09 -24.31 -1.05
C TYR A 317 -9.91 -24.59 -2.30
N ASP A 318 -9.22 -24.89 -3.39
CA ASP A 318 -9.85 -25.39 -4.60
C ASP A 318 -10.18 -26.86 -4.41
N LEU A 319 -11.48 -27.17 -4.27
CA LEU A 319 -11.96 -28.52 -4.05
C LEU A 319 -11.66 -29.40 -5.28
N PRO A 320 -10.96 -30.52 -5.12
CA PRO A 320 -10.45 -31.30 -6.25
C PRO A 320 -11.54 -32.19 -6.92
N PHE A 321 -12.69 -31.60 -7.24
CA PHE A 321 -13.79 -32.30 -7.89
C PHE A 321 -13.42 -32.83 -9.28
N ASP A 322 -12.51 -32.11 -9.98
CA ASP A 322 -11.95 -32.50 -11.27
C ASP A 322 -11.15 -33.85 -11.22
N LYS A 323 -10.72 -34.24 -10.02
CA LYS A 323 -9.99 -35.52 -9.82
C LYS A 323 -10.91 -36.72 -9.69
N PHE A 324 -12.21 -36.48 -9.48
CA PHE A 324 -13.22 -37.52 -9.35
C PHE A 324 -14.06 -37.60 -10.63
N PRO A 325 -14.00 -38.71 -11.39
CA PRO A 325 -14.70 -38.80 -12.69
C PRO A 325 -16.19 -38.56 -12.62
N PHE A 326 -16.84 -38.82 -11.48
CA PHE A 326 -18.27 -38.58 -11.30
C PHE A 326 -18.60 -37.12 -10.90
N LEU A 327 -17.59 -36.27 -10.59
CA LEU A 327 -17.72 -34.87 -10.23
C LEU A 327 -17.05 -33.93 -11.21
N GLU A 328 -16.52 -34.40 -12.36
CA GLU A 328 -15.84 -33.56 -13.37
C GLU A 328 -16.70 -32.39 -13.89
N TRP A 329 -18.02 -32.49 -13.69
CA TRP A 329 -18.99 -31.45 -14.06
C TRP A 329 -19.14 -30.36 -12.98
N ALA A 330 -18.55 -30.51 -11.82
CA ALA A 330 -18.60 -29.58 -10.72
C ALA A 330 -17.21 -29.01 -10.42
N SER A 331 -17.13 -27.75 -10.07
CA SER A 331 -15.96 -27.12 -9.47
C SER A 331 -16.41 -26.25 -8.31
N ALA A 332 -15.65 -26.21 -7.25
CA ALA A 332 -15.93 -25.32 -6.13
C ALA A 332 -14.65 -24.88 -5.46
N THR A 333 -14.66 -23.64 -4.99
CA THR A 333 -13.61 -23.06 -4.18
C THR A 333 -14.20 -22.70 -2.82
N TYR A 334 -13.57 -23.15 -1.78
CA TYR A 334 -13.86 -22.78 -0.40
C TYR A 334 -12.85 -21.72 0.04
N SER A 335 -13.35 -20.61 0.57
CA SER A 335 -12.54 -19.53 1.13
C SER A 335 -12.94 -19.32 2.59
N TYR A 336 -11.95 -19.27 3.46
CA TYR A 336 -12.11 -18.92 4.86
C TYR A 336 -11.27 -17.67 5.12
N ASN A 337 -11.91 -16.61 5.60
CA ASN A 337 -11.26 -15.39 6.03
C ASN A 337 -11.54 -15.19 7.51
N ALA A 338 -10.51 -15.00 8.31
CA ALA A 338 -10.65 -14.66 9.73
C ALA A 338 -9.88 -13.36 10.00
N ASN A 339 -10.55 -12.43 10.66
CA ASN A 339 -9.98 -11.16 11.08
C ASN A 339 -10.01 -11.11 12.60
N TYR A 340 -8.91 -10.68 13.16
CA TYR A 340 -8.77 -10.36 14.58
C TYR A 340 -8.29 -8.93 14.71
N ARG A 341 -8.92 -8.15 15.55
CA ARG A 341 -8.50 -6.79 15.90
C ARG A 341 -8.56 -6.60 17.39
N TRP A 342 -7.51 -6.11 17.96
CA TRP A 342 -7.45 -5.55 19.28
C TRP A 342 -7.16 -4.06 19.17
N GLN A 343 -7.86 -3.25 19.95
CA GLN A 343 -7.68 -1.81 20.01
C GLN A 343 -7.66 -1.37 21.45
N ARG A 344 -6.69 -0.54 21.79
CA ARG A 344 -6.58 0.06 23.10
C ARG A 344 -7.74 1.01 23.37
N GLY A 345 -8.24 1.02 24.58
CA GLY A 345 -9.23 1.98 25.04
C GLY A 345 -8.69 3.42 25.07
N SER A 346 -9.59 4.39 24.97
CA SER A 346 -9.22 5.81 25.03
C SER A 346 -8.62 6.15 26.39
N GLN A 347 -7.46 6.81 26.39
CA GLN A 347 -6.81 7.28 27.63
C GLN A 347 -7.45 8.55 28.20
N GLN A 348 -8.20 9.33 27.40
CA GLN A 348 -8.87 10.54 27.90
C GLN A 348 -9.80 10.27 29.07
N PHE A 349 -10.37 9.07 29.15
CA PHE A 349 -11.25 8.67 30.23
C PHE A 349 -10.52 8.00 31.41
N GLN A 350 -9.22 7.68 31.27
CA GLN A 350 -8.43 7.05 32.33
C GLN A 350 -7.90 8.07 33.37
N VAL A 351 -7.90 9.35 33.01
CA VAL A 351 -7.38 10.45 33.85
C VAL A 351 -8.44 11.04 34.79
N LEU A 352 -9.68 10.68 34.62
CA LEU A 352 -10.78 11.21 35.42
C LEU A 352 -11.10 10.25 36.60
N ASP A 353 -10.75 10.63 37.80
CA ASP A 353 -10.86 9.83 39.06
C ASP A 353 -12.24 9.21 39.34
N ASN A 354 -13.30 9.58 38.65
CA ASN A 354 -14.67 9.12 38.84
C ASN A 354 -15.29 8.40 37.64
N ILE A 355 -14.55 8.12 36.58
CA ILE A 355 -15.07 7.38 35.44
C ILE A 355 -14.46 5.96 35.44
N PRO A 356 -15.29 4.90 35.30
CA PRO A 356 -14.75 3.54 35.18
C PRO A 356 -13.75 3.44 34.03
N GLU A 357 -12.66 2.74 34.27
CA GLU A 357 -11.66 2.48 33.21
C GLU A 357 -12.34 1.85 32.00
N ILE A 358 -12.31 2.56 30.87
CA ILE A 358 -12.77 2.02 29.60
C ILE A 358 -11.68 1.09 29.07
N GLY A 359 -11.89 -0.20 29.25
CA GLY A 359 -10.97 -1.22 28.78
C GLY A 359 -10.81 -1.22 27.24
N ASN A 360 -9.92 -2.07 26.79
CA ASN A 360 -9.66 -2.28 25.37
C ASN A 360 -10.85 -2.95 24.67
N SER A 361 -10.85 -2.98 23.35
CA SER A 361 -11.83 -3.74 22.59
C SER A 361 -11.17 -4.86 21.79
N ILE A 362 -11.89 -5.97 21.69
CA ILE A 362 -11.52 -7.11 20.83
C ILE A 362 -12.64 -7.31 19.82
N GLU A 363 -12.28 -7.44 18.59
CA GLU A 363 -13.16 -7.76 17.48
C GLU A 363 -12.63 -8.99 16.75
N ASN A 364 -13.50 -9.99 16.60
CA ASN A 364 -13.26 -11.17 15.78
C ASN A 364 -14.33 -11.25 14.71
N SER A 365 -13.95 -11.50 13.49
CA SER A 365 -14.89 -11.86 12.44
C SER A 365 -14.33 -13.00 11.60
N ASN A 366 -15.21 -13.87 11.15
CA ASN A 366 -14.84 -14.87 10.17
C ASN A 366 -15.94 -15.04 9.11
N THR A 367 -15.50 -15.33 7.90
CA THR A 367 -16.35 -15.53 6.75
C THR A 367 -15.99 -16.88 6.14
N HIS A 368 -16.99 -17.72 5.98
CA HIS A 368 -16.92 -18.94 5.19
C HIS A 368 -17.61 -18.69 3.85
N ALA A 369 -16.91 -18.87 2.75
CA ALA A 369 -17.47 -18.67 1.42
C ALA A 369 -17.24 -19.94 0.58
N ILE A 370 -18.30 -20.42 -0.08
CA ILE A 370 -18.24 -21.50 -1.04
C ILE A 370 -18.74 -20.96 -2.37
N ASN A 371 -17.89 -20.97 -3.39
CA ASN A 371 -18.22 -20.60 -4.75
C ASN A 371 -18.16 -21.85 -5.62
N GLY A 372 -19.33 -22.31 -6.05
CA GLY A 372 -19.50 -23.51 -6.87
C GLY A 372 -19.95 -23.16 -8.29
N VAL A 373 -19.45 -23.92 -9.24
CA VAL A 373 -19.90 -23.88 -10.63
C VAL A 373 -20.21 -25.28 -11.08
N LEU A 374 -21.45 -25.48 -11.54
CA LEU A 374 -21.92 -26.74 -12.08
C LEU A 374 -22.02 -26.60 -13.60
N ASP A 375 -21.19 -27.33 -14.34
CA ASP A 375 -21.23 -27.42 -15.80
C ASP A 375 -22.26 -28.49 -16.22
N MET A 376 -23.48 -28.04 -16.43
CA MET A 376 -24.60 -28.91 -16.75
C MET A 376 -24.42 -29.62 -18.08
N GLU A 377 -23.66 -29.06 -19.02
CA GLU A 377 -23.39 -29.73 -20.30
C GLU A 377 -22.52 -30.99 -20.09
N LYS A 378 -21.54 -30.91 -19.19
CA LYS A 378 -20.74 -32.08 -18.81
C LYS A 378 -21.58 -33.12 -18.06
N LEU A 379 -22.44 -32.68 -17.12
CA LEU A 379 -23.35 -33.55 -16.40
C LEU A 379 -24.29 -34.27 -17.36
N TYR A 380 -24.91 -33.58 -18.32
CA TYR A 380 -25.79 -34.17 -19.30
C TYR A 380 -25.07 -35.21 -20.18
N LYS A 381 -23.83 -34.92 -20.56
CA LYS A 381 -23.00 -35.93 -21.26
C LYS A 381 -22.70 -37.15 -20.39
N TYR A 382 -22.42 -36.92 -19.12
CA TYR A 382 -22.14 -38.00 -18.18
C TYR A 382 -23.35 -38.93 -17.98
N VAL A 383 -24.57 -38.36 -17.90
CA VAL A 383 -25.83 -39.12 -17.75
C VAL A 383 -26.35 -39.67 -19.10
N GLY A 384 -25.66 -39.37 -20.20
CA GLY A 384 -26.05 -39.83 -21.53
C GLY A 384 -27.12 -39.02 -22.24
N LEU A 385 -27.50 -37.85 -21.72
CA LEU A 385 -28.44 -36.91 -22.34
C LEU A 385 -27.78 -36.11 -23.47
N THR A 386 -27.39 -36.81 -24.52
CA THR A 386 -26.73 -36.20 -25.69
C THR A 386 -27.59 -36.28 -26.92
N LYS A 387 -27.63 -35.18 -27.69
CA LYS A 387 -28.34 -35.12 -28.96
C LYS A 387 -27.71 -36.06 -29.97
N LYS A 388 -28.52 -36.84 -30.65
CA LYS A 388 -28.09 -37.68 -31.79
C LYS A 388 -27.58 -36.77 -32.90
N LYS A 389 -26.32 -36.95 -33.27
CA LYS A 389 -25.68 -36.27 -34.41
C LYS A 389 -26.09 -36.92 -35.72
N LYS A 390 -26.24 -36.14 -36.79
CA LYS A 390 -26.35 -36.66 -38.16
C LYS A 390 -25.13 -37.56 -38.43
N LYS A 391 -25.32 -38.79 -38.86
CA LYS A 391 -24.20 -39.62 -39.33
C LYS A 391 -23.66 -39.03 -40.61
N SER A 392 -22.50 -38.43 -40.56
CA SER A 392 -21.70 -38.08 -41.73
C SER A 392 -21.01 -39.35 -42.20
N ASN A 393 -21.44 -39.90 -43.33
CA ASN A 393 -20.71 -40.93 -44.04
C ASN A 393 -19.46 -40.31 -44.65
N LYS A 394 -18.36 -40.24 -43.87
CA LYS A 394 -17.04 -40.06 -44.48
C LYS A 394 -16.71 -41.32 -45.26
N GLY A 395 -16.99 -41.26 -46.55
CA GLY A 395 -16.51 -42.28 -47.49
C GLY A 395 -15.00 -42.37 -47.42
N LYS A 396 -14.51 -43.59 -47.20
CA LYS A 396 -13.09 -43.97 -47.32
C LYS A 396 -12.67 -43.69 -48.77
N ASN A 397 -11.98 -42.60 -49.05
CA ASN A 397 -11.13 -42.44 -50.20
C ASN A 397 -9.90 -41.66 -49.73
N ALA A 398 -8.98 -42.43 -49.11
CA ALA A 398 -7.60 -42.01 -48.96
C ALA A 398 -6.88 -42.26 -50.29
N ARG A 399 -6.75 -41.23 -51.10
CA ARG A 399 -5.69 -41.21 -52.10
C ARG A 399 -4.64 -40.20 -51.65
N ALA A 400 -3.48 -40.76 -51.41
CA ALA A 400 -2.26 -40.04 -51.19
C ALA A 400 -2.05 -38.94 -52.27
N ARG A 401 -1.79 -37.72 -51.88
CA ARG A 401 -1.26 -36.70 -52.78
C ARG A 401 -0.10 -35.98 -52.07
N ASN A 402 1.03 -36.11 -52.72
CA ASN A 402 2.34 -35.58 -52.53
C ASN A 402 2.39 -34.17 -51.95
N LEU A 403 3.35 -33.93 -51.08
CA LEU A 403 3.87 -32.64 -50.69
C LEU A 403 4.43 -31.91 -51.93
N PRO A 404 4.24 -30.61 -52.06
CA PRO A 404 5.15 -29.73 -52.75
C PRO A 404 6.11 -29.06 -51.77
N THR A 405 7.37 -28.99 -52.21
CA THR A 405 8.50 -28.26 -51.66
C THR A 405 8.29 -26.74 -51.64
N PRO A 406 9.04 -26.02 -50.79
CA PRO A 406 8.92 -24.58 -50.67
C PRO A 406 9.72 -23.88 -51.77
N ASP A 407 9.07 -23.06 -52.58
CA ASP A 407 9.60 -21.91 -53.29
C ASP A 407 8.47 -21.29 -54.12
N ASP A 408 7.94 -20.19 -53.70
CA ASP A 408 7.62 -19.03 -54.49
C ASP A 408 7.01 -17.91 -53.66
N TYR A 409 7.84 -16.89 -53.43
CA TYR A 409 7.39 -15.55 -53.04
C TYR A 409 7.11 -14.74 -54.29
N GLY A 410 5.95 -14.16 -54.41
CA GLY A 410 5.77 -13.10 -55.39
C GLY A 410 4.35 -12.73 -55.78
N ASN A 411 3.92 -11.59 -55.25
CA ASN A 411 3.12 -10.53 -55.84
C ASN A 411 1.59 -10.61 -55.99
N GLN A 412 0.98 -9.72 -55.25
CA GLN A 412 -0.15 -8.77 -55.50
C GLN A 412 -1.06 -8.92 -56.71
N ASN A 413 -2.36 -8.96 -56.54
CA ASN A 413 -3.35 -7.88 -56.61
C ASN A 413 -4.76 -8.42 -56.89
N PRO A 414 -5.82 -7.69 -56.54
CA PRO A 414 -7.18 -8.23 -56.48
C PRO A 414 -7.99 -7.82 -57.75
N GLU A 415 -8.73 -8.74 -58.33
CA GLU A 415 -9.93 -8.38 -59.11
C GLU A 415 -10.90 -9.56 -59.27
N ARG A 416 -12.12 -9.25 -58.89
CA ARG A 416 -13.44 -9.75 -59.29
C ARG A 416 -13.48 -10.87 -60.34
N SER A 417 -14.17 -11.94 -60.00
CA SER A 417 -15.21 -12.42 -60.92
C SER A 417 -16.22 -13.31 -60.18
N ASN A 418 -17.49 -12.90 -60.28
CA ASN A 418 -18.65 -13.73 -60.09
C ASN A 418 -18.57 -14.95 -61.01
N GLN A 419 -18.79 -16.15 -60.45
CA GLN A 419 -19.43 -17.22 -61.22
C GLN A 419 -20.12 -18.23 -60.28
N SER A 420 -21.43 -18.24 -60.45
CA SER A 420 -22.39 -19.35 -60.42
C SER A 420 -22.23 -20.47 -59.40
N LYS A 421 -23.15 -20.43 -58.46
CA LYS A 421 -23.66 -21.56 -57.71
C LYS A 421 -24.07 -22.68 -58.65
N GLU A 422 -23.39 -23.82 -58.61
CA GLU A 422 -24.02 -25.11 -58.84
C GLU A 422 -24.26 -25.77 -57.49
N GLU A 423 -25.54 -25.81 -57.11
CA GLU A 423 -26.07 -26.61 -56.02
C GLU A 423 -25.92 -28.09 -56.38
N SER A 424 -24.86 -28.73 -55.89
CA SER A 424 -24.88 -30.18 -55.74
C SER A 424 -25.76 -30.49 -54.54
N GLN A 425 -27.00 -30.86 -54.81
CA GLN A 425 -27.91 -31.46 -53.84
C GLN A 425 -27.30 -32.74 -53.26
N GLU A 426 -26.50 -32.63 -52.21
CA GLU A 426 -26.20 -33.75 -51.36
C GLU A 426 -27.43 -34.12 -50.55
N GLN A 427 -28.06 -35.24 -50.93
CA GLN A 427 -29.17 -35.83 -50.16
C GLN A 427 -28.62 -36.29 -48.77
N THR A 428 -28.57 -35.38 -47.85
CA THR A 428 -28.40 -35.67 -46.43
C THR A 428 -29.66 -36.33 -45.91
N LYS A 429 -29.63 -37.64 -45.67
CA LYS A 429 -30.69 -38.34 -44.92
C LYS A 429 -30.93 -37.57 -43.63
N GLY A 430 -32.06 -36.85 -43.59
CA GLY A 430 -32.49 -36.10 -42.42
C GLY A 430 -32.70 -37.07 -41.24
N LEU A 431 -32.47 -36.56 -40.05
CA LEU A 431 -32.84 -37.26 -38.80
C LEU A 431 -34.31 -37.70 -38.90
N SER A 432 -34.60 -38.95 -38.46
CA SER A 432 -35.97 -39.46 -38.34
C SER A 432 -36.82 -38.51 -37.50
N THR A 433 -38.15 -38.47 -37.80
CA THR A 433 -39.07 -37.61 -37.06
C THR A 433 -39.03 -37.93 -35.54
N SER A 434 -38.85 -39.21 -35.19
CA SER A 434 -38.63 -39.63 -33.80
C SER A 434 -37.32 -39.12 -33.21
N ASP A 435 -36.21 -39.05 -33.96
CA ASP A 435 -34.94 -38.51 -33.51
C ASP A 435 -34.99 -37.00 -33.37
N LYS A 436 -35.77 -36.31 -34.21
CA LYS A 436 -36.01 -34.84 -34.07
C LYS A 436 -36.83 -34.53 -32.82
N ALA A 437 -37.88 -35.28 -32.54
CA ALA A 437 -38.70 -35.13 -31.34
C ALA A 437 -37.85 -35.39 -30.07
N LEU A 438 -37.03 -36.43 -30.09
CA LEU A 438 -36.14 -36.80 -29.03
C LEU A 438 -35.08 -35.72 -28.78
N ASN A 439 -34.47 -35.19 -29.85
CA ASN A 439 -33.52 -34.10 -29.76
C ASN A 439 -34.16 -32.76 -29.25
N THR A 440 -35.45 -32.52 -29.59
CA THR A 440 -36.19 -31.37 -29.06
C THR A 440 -36.45 -31.57 -27.56
N GLY A 441 -36.89 -32.74 -27.14
CA GLY A 441 -37.06 -33.06 -25.72
C GLY A 441 -35.75 -32.91 -24.93
N ILE A 442 -34.64 -33.47 -25.47
CA ILE A 442 -33.31 -33.30 -24.88
C ILE A 442 -32.92 -31.79 -24.83
N SER A 443 -33.26 -31.00 -25.86
CA SER A 443 -32.97 -29.55 -25.88
C SER A 443 -33.65 -28.80 -24.75
N ILE A 444 -34.89 -29.16 -24.43
CA ILE A 444 -35.65 -28.57 -23.33
C ILE A 444 -35.06 -29.01 -21.99
N LEU A 445 -34.76 -30.28 -21.80
CA LEU A 445 -34.16 -30.81 -20.57
C LEU A 445 -32.75 -30.29 -20.35
N THR A 446 -31.98 -29.96 -21.41
CA THR A 446 -30.60 -29.48 -21.35
C THR A 446 -30.52 -27.96 -21.58
N ALA A 447 -31.60 -27.21 -21.34
CA ALA A 447 -31.65 -25.76 -21.53
C ALA A 447 -30.71 -25.01 -20.57
N ILE A 448 -30.57 -25.50 -19.35
CA ILE A 448 -29.65 -24.94 -18.35
C ILE A 448 -28.24 -25.46 -18.63
N LYS A 449 -27.33 -24.55 -18.96
CA LYS A 449 -25.96 -24.92 -19.32
C LYS A 449 -24.99 -24.81 -18.15
N ARG A 450 -25.22 -23.86 -17.25
CA ARG A 450 -24.34 -23.59 -16.11
C ARG A 450 -25.17 -23.11 -14.94
N ILE A 451 -24.84 -23.59 -13.75
CA ILE A 451 -25.39 -23.10 -12.48
C ILE A 451 -24.22 -22.61 -11.64
N GLN A 452 -24.35 -21.42 -11.10
CA GLN A 452 -23.45 -20.90 -10.11
C GLN A 452 -24.13 -20.92 -8.74
N VAL A 453 -23.41 -21.40 -7.75
CA VAL A 453 -23.87 -21.45 -6.37
C VAL A 453 -22.86 -20.69 -5.54
N THR A 454 -23.33 -19.69 -4.83
CA THR A 454 -22.51 -18.96 -3.86
C THR A 454 -23.18 -19.07 -2.50
N TYR A 455 -22.42 -19.48 -1.53
CA TYR A 455 -22.84 -19.53 -0.13
C TYR A 455 -21.83 -18.73 0.69
N ASN A 456 -22.31 -17.80 1.50
CA ASN A 456 -21.50 -17.03 2.43
C ASN A 456 -22.13 -17.14 3.81
N GLU A 457 -21.28 -17.35 4.80
CA GLU A 457 -21.64 -17.38 6.21
C GLU A 457 -20.64 -16.51 6.96
N ASP A 458 -21.16 -15.49 7.64
CA ASP A 458 -20.37 -14.52 8.38
C ASP A 458 -20.68 -14.62 9.87
N HIS A 459 -19.62 -14.64 10.66
CA HIS A 459 -19.71 -14.58 12.12
C HIS A 459 -18.83 -13.47 12.63
N GLY A 460 -19.28 -12.77 13.66
CA GLY A 460 -18.53 -11.72 14.32
C GLY A 460 -18.80 -11.66 15.80
N THR A 461 -17.79 -11.29 16.57
CA THR A 461 -17.88 -11.05 18.00
C THR A 461 -17.15 -9.77 18.32
N PHE A 462 -17.80 -8.90 19.07
CA PHE A 462 -17.21 -7.69 19.61
C PHE A 462 -17.25 -7.75 21.14
N LEU A 463 -16.10 -7.59 21.77
CA LEU A 463 -15.94 -7.59 23.24
C LEU A 463 -15.36 -6.23 23.65
N PRO A 464 -16.16 -5.32 24.15
CA PRO A 464 -15.68 -4.08 24.76
C PRO A 464 -15.25 -4.31 26.21
N GLY A 465 -14.44 -3.42 26.76
CA GLY A 465 -14.06 -3.43 28.18
C GLY A 465 -13.04 -4.52 28.56
N TYR A 466 -12.27 -5.01 27.59
CA TYR A 466 -11.21 -5.99 27.83
C TYR A 466 -10.01 -5.31 28.49
N LEU A 467 -9.70 -5.61 29.74
CA LEU A 467 -8.65 -4.93 30.50
C LEU A 467 -7.22 -5.34 30.09
N PRO A 468 -6.89 -6.62 29.83
CA PRO A 468 -5.52 -6.99 29.50
C PRO A 468 -5.03 -6.33 28.21
N SER A 469 -3.75 -5.91 28.17
CA SER A 469 -3.08 -5.50 26.94
C SER A 469 -2.66 -6.72 26.15
N VAL A 470 -2.56 -6.59 24.82
CA VAL A 470 -2.00 -7.65 23.97
C VAL A 470 -0.50 -7.74 24.23
N SER A 471 -0.08 -8.81 24.85
CA SER A 471 1.32 -9.19 24.98
C SER A 471 1.72 -10.07 23.79
N TYR A 472 2.99 -10.04 23.39
CA TYR A 472 3.55 -10.87 22.31
C TYR A 472 3.37 -12.37 22.46
N THR A 473 2.91 -12.82 23.64
CA THR A 473 2.72 -14.26 23.97
C THR A 473 1.36 -14.81 23.58
N HIS A 474 0.42 -13.97 23.13
CA HIS A 474 -0.93 -14.41 22.79
C HIS A 474 -1.15 -14.53 21.28
N LEU A 475 -0.37 -15.39 20.64
CA LEU A 475 -0.68 -15.99 19.33
C LEU A 475 -1.71 -17.12 19.49
N THR A 476 -2.77 -16.91 20.23
CA THR A 476 -3.86 -17.88 20.25
C THR A 476 -4.87 -17.49 19.18
N LEU A 477 -4.98 -18.34 18.16
CA LEU A 477 -6.18 -18.41 17.33
C LEU A 477 -7.40 -18.40 18.26
N PRO A 478 -8.48 -17.70 17.90
CA PRO A 478 -9.69 -17.69 18.73
C PRO A 478 -10.20 -19.12 18.88
N THR A 479 -9.90 -19.72 20.02
CA THR A 479 -10.60 -20.93 20.45
C THR A 479 -12.02 -20.51 20.80
N LYS A 480 -13.00 -21.23 20.25
CA LYS A 480 -14.41 -21.10 20.63
C LYS A 480 -14.51 -21.02 22.16
N ALA A 481 -15.04 -19.90 22.66
CA ALA A 481 -15.62 -19.86 23.98
C ALA A 481 -16.99 -20.55 23.95
#